data_9f9bfe12289608c74452032fd788f199
#
_entry.id   9f9bfe12289608c74452032fd788f199
#
_cell.length_a   1.000
_cell.length_b   1.000
_cell.length_c   1.000
_cell.angle_alpha   90.00
_cell.angle_beta   90.00
_cell.angle_gamma   90.00
#
_symmetry.space_group_name_H-M   'P 1'
#
loop_
_entity.id
_entity.type
_entity.pdbx_description
1 polymer ?
#
loop_
_entity_poly.entity_id
_entity_poly.type
_entity_poly.pdbx_seq_one_letter_code
_entity_poly.pdbx_strand_id
1 'polypeptide(L)'
;GGGTGQPLDWYEYDLMENPYQQLVVWNPDAEEILGGYRYILGDEVEFDKHGKPVLATAHMFNFSEKFLKEYLPTTVELGRSFVTLEYQSTRAGSKGLFALDNLWDGLGALTVIKSNVKYFFGKMTMYPSYNRFGRDMILFFLKKHFSDKDGLITPMVPLEIETDPAILEKLFCYDTFKEDYKVLNTEVRKLGYNIPPLVNAYMSLSPTMRMFGTAIN
;
A
#
# COMPACT_ATOMS: atom_id res chain seq x y z
N GLY A 1 4.37 -5.83 -15.29
CA GLY A 1 4.48 -4.76 -14.39
C GLY A 1 4.80 -3.41 -15.00
N GLY A 2 3.81 -2.76 -15.68
CA GLY A 2 4.02 -1.50 -16.37
C GLY A 2 4.80 -0.47 -15.54
N GLY A 3 5.84 0.12 -16.12
CA GLY A 3 6.62 1.20 -15.55
C GLY A 3 7.45 0.91 -14.30
N THR A 4 7.19 -0.17 -13.58
CA THR A 4 7.89 -0.52 -12.33
C THR A 4 9.08 -1.46 -12.53
N GLY A 5 9.23 -2.04 -13.73
CA GLY A 5 10.26 -3.03 -14.03
C GLY A 5 10.11 -4.36 -13.28
N GLN A 6 9.02 -4.57 -12.56
CA GLN A 6 8.78 -5.83 -11.87
C GLN A 6 8.36 -6.92 -12.85
N PRO A 7 8.79 -8.17 -12.63
CA PRO A 7 8.38 -9.28 -13.48
C PRO A 7 6.88 -9.56 -13.35
N LEU A 8 6.31 -10.20 -14.37
CA LEU A 8 4.96 -10.71 -14.31
C LEU A 8 4.90 -11.91 -13.36
N ASP A 9 3.93 -11.90 -12.47
CA ASP A 9 3.69 -12.96 -11.49
C ASP A 9 2.30 -13.62 -11.63
N TRP A 10 1.65 -13.37 -12.77
CA TRP A 10 0.29 -13.87 -13.05
C TRP A 10 0.19 -15.39 -12.98
N TYR A 11 1.24 -16.08 -13.36
CA TYR A 11 1.20 -17.52 -13.50
C TYR A 11 0.94 -18.24 -12.16
N GLU A 12 1.55 -17.77 -11.06
CA GLU A 12 1.37 -18.37 -9.75
C GLU A 12 -0.03 -18.16 -9.16
N TYR A 13 -0.54 -16.95 -9.29
CA TYR A 13 -1.82 -16.56 -8.67
C TYR A 13 -3.04 -16.78 -9.56
N ASP A 14 -2.85 -16.93 -10.87
CA ASP A 14 -3.94 -17.18 -11.80
C ASP A 14 -4.33 -18.67 -11.89
N LEU A 15 -3.46 -19.56 -11.44
CA LEU A 15 -3.71 -21.01 -11.42
C LEU A 15 -4.29 -21.51 -10.09
N MET A 16 -4.55 -20.62 -9.14
CA MET A 16 -5.22 -20.95 -7.88
C MET A 16 -6.70 -21.29 -8.11
N GLU A 17 -7.29 -22.06 -7.20
CA GLU A 17 -8.74 -22.34 -7.21
C GLU A 17 -9.55 -21.03 -7.11
N ASN A 18 -9.12 -20.13 -6.23
CA ASN A 18 -9.66 -18.77 -6.08
C ASN A 18 -8.60 -17.75 -6.51
N PRO A 19 -8.46 -17.44 -7.80
CA PRO A 19 -7.41 -16.54 -8.27
C PRO A 19 -7.67 -15.08 -7.87
N TYR A 20 -6.61 -14.31 -7.87
CA TYR A 20 -6.74 -12.85 -7.76
C TYR A 20 -7.57 -12.30 -8.92
N GLN A 21 -8.41 -11.32 -8.59
CA GLN A 21 -9.21 -10.59 -9.55
C GLN A 21 -8.57 -9.26 -9.89
N GLN A 22 -8.95 -8.71 -11.05
CA GLN A 22 -8.48 -7.40 -11.50
C GLN A 22 -9.65 -6.40 -11.48
N LEU A 23 -9.41 -5.23 -10.91
CA LEU A 23 -10.30 -4.09 -11.06
C LEU A 23 -9.59 -3.07 -11.94
N VAL A 24 -10.26 -2.64 -12.99
CA VAL A 24 -9.72 -1.64 -13.91
C VAL A 24 -10.65 -0.43 -13.99
N VAL A 25 -10.05 0.74 -14.12
CA VAL A 25 -10.74 1.97 -14.47
C VAL A 25 -10.67 2.13 -15.97
N TRP A 26 -11.82 2.12 -16.60
CA TRP A 26 -12.00 2.17 -18.06
C TRP A 26 -12.60 3.51 -18.49
N ASN A 27 -12.00 4.12 -19.50
CA ASN A 27 -12.58 5.26 -20.20
C ASN A 27 -13.28 4.80 -21.47
N PRO A 28 -14.62 4.78 -21.51
CA PRO A 28 -15.34 4.27 -22.68
C PRO A 28 -15.24 5.16 -23.90
N ASP A 29 -15.03 6.46 -23.73
CA ASP A 29 -14.94 7.41 -24.84
C ASP A 29 -13.62 7.30 -25.61
N ALA A 30 -12.53 7.03 -24.88
CA ALA A 30 -11.20 6.84 -25.46
C ALA A 30 -10.85 5.37 -25.68
N GLU A 31 -11.69 4.44 -25.22
CA GLU A 31 -11.43 2.99 -25.23
C GLU A 31 -10.10 2.62 -24.57
N GLU A 32 -9.79 3.24 -23.41
CA GLU A 32 -8.52 3.11 -22.72
C GLU A 32 -8.68 2.65 -21.27
N ILE A 33 -7.69 1.89 -20.79
CA ILE A 33 -7.51 1.61 -19.36
C ILE A 33 -6.71 2.75 -18.74
N LEU A 34 -7.30 3.44 -17.78
CA LEU A 34 -6.65 4.53 -17.03
C LEU A 34 -5.77 4.01 -15.90
N GLY A 35 -6.15 2.91 -15.30
CA GLY A 35 -5.45 2.30 -14.19
C GLY A 35 -6.16 1.08 -13.68
N GLY A 36 -5.62 0.46 -12.65
CA GLY A 36 -6.21 -0.72 -12.05
C GLY A 36 -5.39 -1.25 -10.87
N TYR A 37 -5.91 -2.27 -10.26
CA TYR A 37 -5.23 -3.07 -9.25
C TYR A 37 -5.77 -4.49 -9.23
N ARG A 38 -4.98 -5.41 -8.70
CA ARG A 38 -5.49 -6.76 -8.41
C ARG A 38 -5.91 -6.85 -6.94
N TYR A 39 -6.85 -7.73 -6.67
CA TYR A 39 -7.33 -7.95 -5.32
C TYR A 39 -7.75 -9.40 -5.09
N ILE A 40 -7.76 -9.82 -3.84
CA ILE A 40 -8.36 -11.05 -3.39
C ILE A 40 -9.15 -10.79 -2.11
N LEU A 41 -10.33 -11.40 -2.03
CA LEU A 41 -11.15 -11.35 -0.82
C LEU A 41 -10.56 -12.31 0.22
N GLY A 42 -10.46 -11.86 1.48
CA GLY A 42 -9.84 -12.64 2.53
C GLY A 42 -10.58 -13.94 2.87
N ASP A 43 -11.90 -14.01 2.63
CA ASP A 43 -12.69 -15.22 2.79
C ASP A 43 -12.50 -16.25 1.66
N GLU A 44 -11.87 -15.86 0.57
CA GLU A 44 -11.50 -16.71 -0.58
C GLU A 44 -10.03 -17.15 -0.55
N VAL A 45 -9.25 -16.70 0.44
CA VAL A 45 -7.83 -17.01 0.55
C VAL A 45 -7.64 -18.47 0.92
N GLU A 46 -6.81 -19.17 0.15
CA GLU A 46 -6.38 -20.53 0.41
C GLU A 46 -5.23 -20.54 1.43
N PHE A 47 -5.09 -21.69 2.12
CA PHE A 47 -4.00 -21.91 3.05
C PHE A 47 -3.17 -23.10 2.59
N ASP A 48 -1.85 -22.99 2.71
CA ASP A 48 -0.94 -24.09 2.37
C ASP A 48 -0.99 -25.19 3.47
N LYS A 49 -0.23 -26.26 3.22
CA LYS A 49 -0.13 -27.40 4.16
C LYS A 49 0.40 -27.03 5.56
N HIS A 50 1.04 -25.87 5.70
CA HIS A 50 1.56 -25.35 6.97
C HIS A 50 0.61 -24.34 7.63
N GLY A 51 -0.57 -24.12 7.06
CA GLY A 51 -1.54 -23.14 7.56
C GLY A 51 -1.18 -21.69 7.22
N LYS A 52 -0.24 -21.46 6.28
CA LYS A 52 0.13 -20.13 5.81
C LYS A 52 -0.81 -19.68 4.72
N PRO A 53 -1.32 -18.44 4.75
CA PRO A 53 -2.18 -17.94 3.69
C PRO A 53 -1.41 -17.79 2.38
N VAL A 54 -2.03 -18.18 1.27
CA VAL A 54 -1.47 -18.02 -0.09
C VAL A 54 -1.81 -16.61 -0.56
N LEU A 55 -0.97 -15.66 -0.18
CA LEU A 55 -1.10 -14.25 -0.47
C LEU A 55 0.20 -13.69 -1.02
N ALA A 56 0.11 -12.70 -1.91
CA ALA A 56 1.30 -12.01 -2.44
C ALA A 56 2.14 -11.36 -1.35
N THR A 57 1.51 -10.86 -0.28
CA THR A 57 2.20 -10.29 0.89
C THR A 57 2.87 -11.34 1.78
N ALA A 58 2.42 -12.60 1.72
CA ALA A 58 2.93 -13.68 2.56
C ALA A 58 4.37 -14.11 2.22
N HIS A 59 4.93 -13.67 1.11
CA HIS A 59 6.33 -13.91 0.76
C HIS A 59 7.30 -13.08 1.61
N MET A 60 6.83 -11.97 2.18
CA MET A 60 7.67 -11.00 2.88
C MET A 60 7.22 -10.70 4.30
N PHE A 61 5.99 -11.09 4.64
CA PHE A 61 5.37 -10.77 5.92
C PHE A 61 4.79 -12.01 6.59
N ASN A 62 4.90 -12.03 7.91
CA ASN A 62 4.24 -12.99 8.77
C ASN A 62 2.89 -12.43 9.26
N PHE A 63 1.89 -13.29 9.31
CA PHE A 63 0.56 -12.95 9.79
C PHE A 63 0.33 -13.59 11.16
N SER A 64 -0.13 -12.79 12.13
CA SER A 64 -0.51 -13.31 13.42
C SER A 64 -1.78 -14.18 13.32
N GLU A 65 -1.96 -15.08 14.27
CA GLU A 65 -3.17 -15.89 14.36
C GLU A 65 -4.41 -15.00 14.55
N LYS A 66 -4.28 -13.93 15.31
CA LYS A 66 -5.33 -12.93 15.49
C LYS A 66 -5.75 -12.29 14.17
N PHE A 67 -4.79 -11.89 13.32
CA PHE A 67 -5.10 -11.35 11.99
C PHE A 67 -5.84 -12.38 11.15
N LEU A 68 -5.34 -13.59 11.07
CA LEU A 68 -5.92 -14.65 10.24
C LEU A 68 -7.34 -15.02 10.65
N LYS A 69 -7.64 -15.01 11.94
CA LYS A 69 -8.96 -15.40 12.47
C LYS A 69 -9.96 -14.25 12.54
N GLU A 70 -9.51 -13.07 12.99
CA GLU A 70 -10.42 -11.96 13.31
C GLU A 70 -10.51 -10.91 12.19
N TYR A 71 -9.49 -10.76 11.36
CA TYR A 71 -9.42 -9.72 10.35
C TYR A 71 -9.49 -10.25 8.92
N LEU A 72 -8.70 -11.26 8.58
CA LEU A 72 -8.59 -11.76 7.20
C LEU A 72 -9.95 -12.06 6.55
N PRO A 73 -10.91 -12.73 7.22
CA PRO A 73 -12.19 -13.06 6.58
C PRO A 73 -13.00 -11.86 6.08
N THR A 74 -12.75 -10.68 6.66
CA THR A 74 -13.42 -9.42 6.27
C THR A 74 -12.46 -8.41 5.63
N THR A 75 -11.32 -8.87 5.16
CA THR A 75 -10.25 -8.06 4.58
C THR A 75 -10.08 -8.36 3.10
N VAL A 76 -9.67 -7.35 2.34
CA VAL A 76 -9.25 -7.49 0.94
C VAL A 76 -7.78 -7.14 0.83
N GLU A 77 -6.98 -8.04 0.24
CA GLU A 77 -5.61 -7.70 -0.17
C GLU A 77 -5.64 -7.00 -1.53
N LEU A 78 -4.99 -5.85 -1.59
CA LEU A 78 -4.77 -5.06 -2.80
C LEU A 78 -3.31 -5.18 -3.24
N GLY A 79 -3.09 -5.24 -4.54
CA GLY A 79 -1.75 -5.28 -5.07
C GLY A 79 -1.67 -4.83 -6.52
N ARG A 80 -0.45 -4.65 -7.00
CA ARG A 80 -0.18 -4.29 -8.39
C ARG A 80 -0.98 -3.09 -8.89
N SER A 81 -1.19 -2.10 -8.02
CA SER A 81 -1.84 -0.85 -8.41
C SER A 81 -1.02 -0.12 -9.46
N PHE A 82 -1.66 0.35 -10.48
CA PHE A 82 -1.03 1.11 -11.55
C PHE A 82 -1.96 2.20 -12.07
N VAL A 83 -1.34 3.26 -12.56
CA VAL A 83 -1.97 4.28 -13.42
C VAL A 83 -1.22 4.23 -14.74
N THR A 84 -1.93 4.27 -15.85
CA THR A 84 -1.33 4.21 -17.20
C THR A 84 -0.34 5.35 -17.37
N LEU A 85 0.78 5.11 -18.04
CA LEU A 85 1.91 6.04 -18.13
C LEU A 85 1.53 7.45 -18.58
N GLU A 86 0.62 7.56 -19.52
CA GLU A 86 0.12 8.84 -20.03
C GLU A 86 -0.55 9.70 -18.94
N TYR A 87 -1.10 9.05 -17.92
CA TYR A 87 -1.79 9.68 -16.79
C TYR A 87 -0.90 9.83 -15.53
N GLN A 88 0.34 9.34 -15.56
CA GLN A 88 1.30 9.45 -14.44
C GLN A 88 2.09 10.76 -14.46
N SER A 89 2.22 11.39 -15.61
CA SER A 89 3.06 12.57 -15.75
C SER A 89 2.39 13.81 -15.14
N THR A 90 3.22 14.74 -14.66
CA THR A 90 2.76 16.08 -14.24
C THR A 90 2.08 16.86 -15.38
N ARG A 91 2.34 16.48 -16.64
CA ARG A 91 1.68 17.01 -17.83
C ARG A 91 0.23 16.50 -17.97
N ALA A 92 -0.10 15.34 -17.40
CA ALA A 92 -1.46 14.83 -17.37
C ALA A 92 -2.36 15.61 -16.38
N GLY A 93 -1.75 16.35 -15.43
CA GLY A 93 -2.45 17.23 -14.50
C GLY A 93 -3.57 16.54 -13.75
N SER A 94 -4.79 17.09 -13.85
CA SER A 94 -5.99 16.58 -13.19
C SER A 94 -6.40 15.17 -13.63
N LYS A 95 -6.02 14.71 -14.83
CA LYS A 95 -6.37 13.37 -15.33
C LYS A 95 -5.69 12.24 -14.53
N GLY A 96 -4.42 12.43 -14.13
CA GLY A 96 -3.70 11.46 -13.31
C GLY A 96 -4.28 11.35 -11.90
N LEU A 97 -4.63 12.47 -11.27
CA LEU A 97 -5.33 12.49 -9.99
C LEU A 97 -6.70 11.85 -10.09
N PHE A 98 -7.44 12.15 -11.16
CA PHE A 98 -8.75 11.56 -11.43
C PHE A 98 -8.68 10.04 -11.56
N ALA A 99 -7.67 9.50 -12.24
CA ALA A 99 -7.48 8.05 -12.36
C ALA A 99 -7.22 7.38 -10.99
N LEU A 100 -6.43 8.02 -10.13
CA LEU A 100 -6.16 7.51 -8.78
C LEU A 100 -7.43 7.58 -7.90
N ASP A 101 -8.18 8.67 -7.95
CA ASP A 101 -9.45 8.83 -7.23
C ASP A 101 -10.47 7.76 -7.67
N ASN A 102 -10.59 7.50 -8.96
CA ASN A 102 -11.47 6.44 -9.47
C ASN A 102 -11.05 5.03 -9.02
N LEU A 103 -9.75 4.77 -8.83
CA LEU A 103 -9.30 3.51 -8.24
C LEU A 103 -9.83 3.32 -6.81
N TRP A 104 -9.87 4.40 -6.04
CA TRP A 104 -10.43 4.37 -4.68
C TRP A 104 -11.94 4.30 -4.66
N ASP A 105 -12.62 4.93 -5.61
CA ASP A 105 -14.07 4.76 -5.79
C ASP A 105 -14.43 3.30 -6.08
N GLY A 106 -13.59 2.58 -6.81
CA GLY A 106 -13.71 1.15 -7.02
C GLY A 106 -13.70 0.32 -5.73
N LEU A 107 -12.91 0.73 -4.72
CA LEU A 107 -12.94 0.09 -3.40
C LEU A 107 -14.28 0.32 -2.71
N GLY A 108 -14.83 1.53 -2.81
CA GLY A 108 -16.17 1.83 -2.29
C GLY A 108 -17.23 0.93 -2.93
N ALA A 109 -17.20 0.77 -4.25
CA ALA A 109 -18.11 -0.12 -4.96
C ALA A 109 -17.96 -1.59 -4.51
N LEU A 110 -16.72 -2.05 -4.28
CA LEU A 110 -16.44 -3.40 -3.79
C LEU A 110 -17.07 -3.65 -2.41
N THR A 111 -17.05 -2.67 -1.51
CA THR A 111 -17.70 -2.78 -0.19
C THR A 111 -19.22 -2.86 -0.27
N VAL A 112 -19.82 -2.28 -1.28
CA VAL A 112 -21.27 -2.38 -1.53
C VAL A 112 -21.63 -3.78 -2.06
N ILE A 113 -20.85 -4.29 -3.03
CA ILE A 113 -21.09 -5.61 -3.64
C ILE A 113 -20.79 -6.74 -2.63
N LYS A 114 -19.75 -6.57 -1.82
CA LYS A 114 -19.30 -7.51 -0.78
C LYS A 114 -19.44 -6.85 0.60
N SER A 115 -20.63 -6.88 1.14
CA SER A 115 -21.00 -6.16 2.37
C SER A 115 -20.25 -6.62 3.64
N ASN A 116 -19.58 -7.78 3.59
CA ASN A 116 -18.77 -8.28 4.70
C ASN A 116 -17.36 -7.66 4.73
N VAL A 117 -16.93 -6.94 3.69
CA VAL A 117 -15.61 -6.30 3.65
C VAL A 117 -15.57 -5.10 4.59
N LYS A 118 -14.60 -5.10 5.50
CA LYS A 118 -14.37 -4.04 6.49
C LYS A 118 -12.99 -3.41 6.37
N TYR A 119 -12.02 -4.13 5.86
CA TYR A 119 -10.63 -3.73 5.84
C TYR A 119 -10.01 -3.94 4.46
N PHE A 120 -9.06 -3.08 4.16
CA PHE A 120 -8.18 -3.19 3.00
C PHE A 120 -6.74 -3.20 3.47
N PHE A 121 -5.90 -4.01 2.87
CA PHE A 121 -4.48 -3.96 3.10
C PHE A 121 -3.70 -4.25 1.83
N GLY A 122 -2.45 -3.85 1.80
CA GLY A 122 -1.56 -4.11 0.69
C GLY A 122 -0.16 -3.64 1.01
N LYS A 123 0.76 -3.97 0.13
CA LYS A 123 2.12 -3.48 0.21
C LYS A 123 2.39 -2.48 -0.91
N MET A 124 3.27 -1.54 -0.65
CA MET A 124 3.87 -0.71 -1.67
C MET A 124 5.38 -0.91 -1.67
N THR A 125 5.98 -0.76 -2.82
CA THR A 125 7.43 -0.86 -2.99
C THR A 125 8.05 0.53 -2.97
N MET A 126 9.08 0.70 -2.17
CA MET A 126 9.97 1.86 -2.24
C MET A 126 11.32 1.36 -2.76
N TYR A 127 11.76 1.91 -3.87
CA TYR A 127 12.99 1.46 -4.52
C TYR A 127 14.24 1.93 -3.77
N PRO A 128 15.35 1.17 -3.83
CA PRO A 128 16.62 1.55 -3.20
C PRO A 128 17.18 2.88 -3.71
N SER A 129 16.77 3.32 -4.90
CA SER A 129 17.14 4.62 -5.49
C SER A 129 16.47 5.81 -4.81
N TYR A 130 15.42 5.59 -4.01
CA TYR A 130 14.81 6.66 -3.22
C TYR A 130 15.78 7.16 -2.16
N ASN A 131 15.80 8.47 -1.91
CA ASN A 131 16.70 9.06 -0.93
C ASN A 131 16.55 8.39 0.44
N ARG A 132 17.64 7.91 1.00
CA ARG A 132 17.66 7.11 2.23
C ARG A 132 17.17 7.90 3.45
N PHE A 133 17.53 9.16 3.58
CA PHE A 133 17.03 10.02 4.64
C PHE A 133 15.55 10.33 4.48
N GLY A 134 15.11 10.60 3.24
CA GLY A 134 13.69 10.77 2.93
C GLY A 134 12.87 9.52 3.27
N ARG A 135 13.37 8.34 2.93
CA ARG A 135 12.78 7.05 3.32
C ARG A 135 12.65 6.93 4.84
N ASP A 136 13.73 7.19 5.56
CA ASP A 136 13.75 7.05 7.01
C ASP A 136 12.79 8.03 7.70
N MET A 137 12.66 9.25 7.19
CA MET A 137 11.65 10.20 7.65
C MET A 137 10.23 9.69 7.46
N ILE A 138 9.93 9.15 6.28
CA ILE A 138 8.60 8.59 5.98
C ILE A 138 8.29 7.42 6.92
N LEU A 139 9.23 6.49 7.09
CA LEU A 139 9.04 5.31 7.92
C LEU A 139 8.87 5.67 9.40
N PHE A 140 9.67 6.60 9.89
CA PHE A 140 9.55 7.11 11.27
C PHE A 140 8.20 7.79 11.51
N PHE A 141 7.78 8.64 10.59
CA PHE A 141 6.48 9.31 10.63
C PHE A 141 5.31 8.31 10.66
N LEU A 142 5.33 7.34 9.76
CA LEU A 142 4.30 6.31 9.69
C LEU A 142 4.25 5.45 10.96
N LYS A 143 5.41 5.08 11.49
CA LYS A 143 5.50 4.33 12.74
C LYS A 143 4.97 5.13 13.93
N LYS A 144 5.24 6.44 13.99
CA LYS A 144 4.74 7.31 15.06
C LYS A 144 3.22 7.41 15.05
N HIS A 145 2.62 7.65 13.88
CA HIS A 145 1.21 8.00 13.76
C HIS A 145 0.28 6.83 13.46
N PHE A 146 0.81 5.74 12.90
CA PHE A 146 0.01 4.60 12.40
C PHE A 146 0.54 3.25 12.87
N SER A 147 1.15 3.18 14.03
CA SER A 147 1.73 1.94 14.54
C SER A 147 0.69 0.83 14.72
N ASP A 148 1.08 -0.40 14.39
CA ASP A 148 0.32 -1.60 14.70
C ASP A 148 0.68 -2.08 16.11
N LYS A 149 -0.16 -1.74 17.09
CA LYS A 149 0.05 -2.08 18.51
C LYS A 149 -0.25 -3.55 18.81
N ASP A 150 -1.00 -4.22 17.94
CA ASP A 150 -1.43 -5.60 18.14
C ASP A 150 -0.48 -6.62 17.51
N GLY A 151 0.52 -6.18 16.75
CA GLY A 151 1.43 -7.07 16.05
C GLY A 151 0.73 -7.98 15.04
N LEU A 152 -0.26 -7.46 14.31
CA LEU A 152 -1.11 -8.23 13.40
C LEU A 152 -0.32 -8.81 12.23
N ILE A 153 0.55 -8.00 11.64
CA ILE A 153 1.41 -8.37 10.50
C ILE A 153 2.81 -7.84 10.78
N THR A 154 3.81 -8.67 10.55
CA THR A 154 5.21 -8.30 10.80
C THR A 154 6.10 -8.68 9.62
N PRO A 155 7.10 -7.86 9.25
CA PRO A 155 8.03 -8.21 8.19
C PRO A 155 8.90 -9.41 8.60
N MET A 156 9.17 -10.31 7.65
CA MET A 156 10.07 -11.45 7.87
C MET A 156 11.52 -10.98 8.03
N VAL A 157 11.95 -10.06 7.18
CA VAL A 157 13.25 -9.41 7.24
C VAL A 157 13.01 -7.91 7.34
N PRO A 158 12.96 -7.35 8.55
CA PRO A 158 12.64 -5.93 8.73
C PRO A 158 13.74 -5.03 8.22
N LEU A 159 13.34 -3.92 7.60
CA LEU A 159 14.24 -2.82 7.25
C LEU A 159 14.42 -1.93 8.47
N GLU A 160 15.66 -1.77 8.91
CA GLU A 160 16.00 -0.85 9.99
C GLU A 160 16.19 0.58 9.48
N ILE A 161 15.71 1.55 10.27
CA ILE A 161 15.99 2.96 10.02
C ILE A 161 17.46 3.23 10.34
N GLU A 162 18.18 3.80 9.38
CA GLU A 162 19.63 4.06 9.48
C GLU A 162 19.93 5.45 10.06
N THR A 163 19.01 6.39 9.94
CA THR A 163 19.16 7.75 10.48
C THR A 163 19.12 7.73 12.01
N ASP A 164 19.96 8.54 12.64
CA ASP A 164 19.99 8.70 14.09
C ASP A 164 18.59 9.03 14.62
N PRO A 165 18.03 8.23 15.53
CA PRO A 165 16.71 8.47 16.11
C PRO A 165 16.55 9.87 16.71
N ALA A 166 17.61 10.45 17.29
CA ALA A 166 17.57 11.79 17.87
C ALA A 166 17.25 12.87 16.83
N ILE A 167 17.72 12.71 15.59
CA ILE A 167 17.43 13.63 14.49
C ILE A 167 15.95 13.54 14.12
N LEU A 168 15.42 12.32 13.96
CA LEU A 168 14.02 12.08 13.60
C LEU A 168 13.06 12.54 14.69
N GLU A 169 13.37 12.28 15.95
CA GLU A 169 12.58 12.73 17.10
C GLU A 169 12.51 14.26 17.19
N LYS A 170 13.61 14.93 16.86
CA LYS A 170 13.66 16.39 16.82
C LYS A 170 12.84 16.98 15.68
N LEU A 171 12.85 16.35 14.51
CA LEU A 171 12.06 16.77 13.36
C LEU A 171 10.56 16.57 13.59
N PHE A 172 10.18 15.39 14.08
CA PHE A 172 8.78 14.99 14.31
C PHE A 172 8.43 15.04 15.78
N CYS A 173 8.56 16.24 16.36
CA CYS A 173 8.35 16.49 17.78
C CYS A 173 6.95 17.01 18.14
N TYR A 174 6.10 17.21 17.15
CA TYR A 174 4.77 17.78 17.35
C TYR A 174 3.77 16.73 17.82
N ASP A 175 2.69 17.19 18.47
CA ASP A 175 1.67 16.30 19.02
C ASP A 175 0.62 15.86 17.99
N THR A 176 0.49 16.59 16.89
CA THR A 176 -0.52 16.32 15.87
C THR A 176 0.08 15.74 14.61
N PHE A 177 -0.67 14.83 13.98
CA PHE A 177 -0.39 14.33 12.64
C PHE A 177 -0.18 15.45 11.63
N LYS A 178 -1.06 16.46 11.65
CA LYS A 178 -1.05 17.56 10.69
C LYS A 178 0.25 18.38 10.74
N GLU A 179 0.77 18.63 11.92
CA GLU A 179 2.02 19.39 12.10
C GLU A 179 3.22 18.57 11.65
N ASP A 180 3.33 17.31 12.09
CA ASP A 180 4.40 16.43 11.68
C ASP A 180 4.36 16.15 10.15
N TYR A 181 3.17 16.06 9.55
CA TYR A 181 3.03 15.88 8.11
C TYR A 181 3.56 17.09 7.32
N LYS A 182 3.35 18.30 7.79
CA LYS A 182 3.93 19.50 7.18
C LYS A 182 5.46 19.43 7.18
N VAL A 183 6.04 19.03 8.30
CA VAL A 183 7.50 18.83 8.42
C VAL A 183 7.96 17.77 7.41
N LEU A 184 7.31 16.61 7.38
CA LEU A 184 7.65 15.52 6.45
C LEU A 184 7.65 16.01 5.00
N ASN A 185 6.57 16.63 4.58
CA ASN A 185 6.42 17.12 3.21
C ASN A 185 7.49 18.16 2.85
N THR A 186 7.78 19.09 3.76
CA THR A 186 8.79 20.11 3.57
C THR A 186 10.19 19.51 3.46
N GLU A 187 10.56 18.62 4.37
CA GLU A 187 11.90 18.04 4.43
C GLU A 187 12.16 17.07 3.26
N VAL A 188 11.17 16.29 2.85
CA VAL A 188 11.28 15.40 1.68
C VAL A 188 11.46 16.23 0.40
N ARG A 189 10.72 17.33 0.25
CA ARG A 189 10.85 18.23 -0.91
C ARG A 189 12.22 18.92 -0.96
N LYS A 190 12.79 19.28 0.16
CA LYS A 190 14.17 19.85 0.22
C LYS A 190 15.21 18.88 -0.35
N LEU A 191 14.97 17.58 -0.28
CA LEU A 191 15.84 16.55 -0.85
C LEU A 191 15.64 16.38 -2.36
N GLY A 192 14.69 17.10 -2.98
CA GLY A 192 14.32 16.92 -4.38
C GLY A 192 13.40 15.75 -4.65
N TYR A 193 12.74 15.20 -3.63
CA TYR A 193 11.83 14.06 -3.71
C TYR A 193 10.40 14.45 -3.31
N ASN A 194 9.48 13.58 -3.59
CA ASN A 194 8.10 13.68 -3.11
C ASN A 194 7.76 12.46 -2.25
N ILE A 195 6.85 12.63 -1.32
CA ILE A 195 6.22 11.49 -0.65
C ILE A 195 5.54 10.65 -1.72
N PRO A 196 5.78 9.33 -1.76
CA PRO A 196 5.14 8.48 -2.76
C PRO A 196 3.62 8.65 -2.76
N PRO A 197 2.98 8.82 -3.93
CA PRO A 197 1.54 9.09 -4.01
C PRO A 197 0.67 8.07 -3.30
N LEU A 198 1.06 6.79 -3.33
CA LEU A 198 0.34 5.72 -2.62
C LEU A 198 0.38 5.88 -1.11
N VAL A 199 1.46 6.39 -0.53
CA VAL A 199 1.53 6.69 0.92
C VAL A 199 0.48 7.71 1.29
N ASN A 200 0.41 8.82 0.55
CA ASN A 200 -0.61 9.85 0.76
C ASN A 200 -2.02 9.30 0.57
N ALA A 201 -2.22 8.50 -0.45
CA ALA A 201 -3.52 7.90 -0.75
C ALA A 201 -4.00 6.99 0.40
N TYR A 202 -3.14 6.10 0.90
CA TYR A 202 -3.48 5.26 2.04
C TYR A 202 -3.77 6.05 3.31
N MET A 203 -2.98 7.08 3.62
CA MET A 203 -3.20 7.93 4.79
C MET A 203 -4.53 8.69 4.75
N SER A 204 -5.01 9.01 3.56
CA SER A 204 -6.28 9.74 3.38
C SER A 204 -7.52 8.85 3.36
N LEU A 205 -7.36 7.53 3.20
CA LEU A 205 -8.49 6.59 3.16
C LEU A 205 -9.17 6.39 4.51
N SER A 206 -8.40 6.35 5.58
CA SER A 206 -8.95 6.10 6.92
C SER A 206 -8.07 6.69 8.01
N PRO A 207 -8.67 7.33 9.04
CA PRO A 207 -7.94 7.79 10.21
C PRO A 207 -7.44 6.63 11.09
N THR A 208 -7.93 5.42 10.86
CA THR A 208 -7.56 4.21 11.60
C THR A 208 -6.57 3.33 10.84
N MET A 209 -5.95 3.85 9.80
CA MET A 209 -4.89 3.14 9.06
C MET A 209 -3.82 2.62 10.01
N ARG A 210 -3.27 1.44 9.71
CA ARG A 210 -2.13 0.87 10.42
C ARG A 210 -0.99 0.56 9.46
N MET A 211 0.22 0.87 9.88
CA MET A 211 1.45 0.54 9.19
C MET A 211 2.10 -0.67 9.86
N PHE A 212 2.28 -1.75 9.11
CA PHE A 212 2.75 -3.04 9.65
C PHE A 212 4.27 -3.24 9.61
N GLY A 213 4.99 -2.27 9.10
CA GLY A 213 6.43 -2.35 8.98
C GLY A 213 6.91 -2.43 7.54
N THR A 214 8.22 -2.49 7.39
CA THR A 214 8.89 -2.53 6.08
C THR A 214 9.76 -3.76 6.00
N ALA A 215 9.57 -4.55 4.97
CA ALA A 215 10.39 -5.71 4.68
C ALA A 215 11.42 -5.40 3.58
N ILE A 216 12.60 -6.00 3.72
CA ILE A 216 13.59 -6.04 2.66
C ILE A 216 13.21 -7.14 1.68
N ASN A 217 13.23 -6.82 0.39
CA ASN A 217 12.99 -7.76 -0.70
C ASN A 217 14.32 -8.20 -1.31
#